data_e8385b75111ded79d95bd89f86ef4147
#
_entry.id   e8385b75111ded79d95bd89f86ef4147
#
_cell.length_a   1.000
_cell.length_b   1.000
_cell.length_c   1.000
_cell.angle_alpha   90.00
_cell.angle_beta   90.00
_cell.angle_gamma   90.00
#
_symmetry.space_group_name_H-M   'P 1'
#
loop_
_entity.id
_entity.type
_entity.pdbx_description
1 polymer ?
#
loop_
_entity_poly.entity_id
_entity_poly.type
_entity_poly.pdbx_seq_one_letter_code
_entity_poly.pdbx_strand_id
1 'polypeptide(L)'
;MKEQLEAIRAGALAAIGAAGNTGELEALRVQYLGKKGELTAVLKQMGKLSAEERPVMGQLANAVRADVESAIEQQSAVLAEKALEERLEAEALDITVPGKAHKLGHKHPMYTALDEIKEIFISMGFTVLDGPEVELATYNFDKLNAGEGHPSRDWSDTFYFDEDSRVMLRSQTSPMQVRAMETMELPIRIIAPGRVYRKDEVDATHSPMFHQVEGMVIDKGVTMADLKGTLNTVVEQLYGKGTKTRFRPHHFPFTEPSCEMDVQCHKCGGVGCPTCKGEGWIEVLGAGMIHPKVLEMSGIDPEVYSGWAFGMGLERIAMRRFKISDLRLIFENDIRFLEQF
;
A
#
# COMPACT_ATOMS: atom_id res chain seq x y z
N MET A 1 -14.92 79.08 -33.80
CA MET A 1 -14.24 77.80 -34.03
C MET A 1 -13.40 77.34 -32.83
N LYS A 2 -12.61 78.24 -32.19
CA LYS A 2 -11.84 77.88 -30.96
C LYS A 2 -12.76 77.36 -29.83
N GLU A 3 -13.81 78.10 -29.51
CA GLU A 3 -14.80 77.70 -28.50
C GLU A 3 -15.51 76.38 -28.83
N GLN A 4 -15.73 76.09 -30.12
CA GLN A 4 -16.31 74.83 -30.55
C GLN A 4 -15.35 73.62 -30.33
N LEU A 5 -14.04 73.83 -30.62
CA LEU A 5 -13.02 72.80 -30.38
C LEU A 5 -12.88 72.51 -28.87
N GLU A 6 -12.90 73.56 -28.04
CA GLU A 6 -12.84 73.40 -26.57
C GLU A 6 -14.11 72.77 -26.01
N ALA A 7 -15.28 73.09 -26.56
CA ALA A 7 -16.55 72.43 -26.20
C ALA A 7 -16.57 70.95 -26.55
N ILE A 8 -16.09 70.61 -27.75
CA ILE A 8 -15.93 69.21 -28.20
C ILE A 8 -14.94 68.47 -27.28
N ARG A 9 -13.81 69.10 -26.92
CA ARG A 9 -12.82 68.52 -26.00
C ARG A 9 -13.46 68.22 -24.66
N ALA A 10 -14.12 69.19 -24.03
CA ALA A 10 -14.74 69.03 -22.73
C ALA A 10 -15.86 67.97 -22.75
N GLY A 11 -16.72 67.99 -23.80
CA GLY A 11 -17.79 67.01 -23.95
C GLY A 11 -17.25 65.59 -24.19
N ALA A 12 -16.23 65.45 -25.01
CA ALA A 12 -15.59 64.16 -25.28
C ALA A 12 -14.93 63.56 -24.02
N LEU A 13 -14.13 64.35 -23.28
CA LEU A 13 -13.47 63.88 -22.07
C LEU A 13 -14.48 63.50 -20.97
N ALA A 14 -15.55 64.23 -20.82
CA ALA A 14 -16.62 63.89 -19.87
C ALA A 14 -17.36 62.63 -20.27
N ALA A 15 -17.73 62.48 -21.54
CA ALA A 15 -18.42 61.27 -22.04
C ALA A 15 -17.53 60.03 -21.97
N ILE A 16 -16.23 60.15 -22.33
CA ILE A 16 -15.27 59.04 -22.25
C ILE A 16 -15.07 58.60 -20.81
N GLY A 17 -14.93 59.51 -19.85
CA GLY A 17 -14.81 59.19 -18.42
C GLY A 17 -16.05 58.54 -17.82
N ALA A 18 -17.23 58.76 -18.41
CA ALA A 18 -18.48 58.16 -17.99
C ALA A 18 -18.81 56.84 -18.69
N ALA A 19 -18.02 56.41 -19.71
CA ALA A 19 -18.27 55.15 -20.41
C ALA A 19 -18.12 53.95 -19.47
N GLY A 20 -19.11 53.10 -19.41
CA GLY A 20 -19.20 51.95 -18.52
C GLY A 20 -18.72 50.63 -19.15
N ASN A 21 -18.57 50.59 -20.47
CA ASN A 21 -18.14 49.41 -21.20
C ASN A 21 -17.36 49.75 -22.49
N THR A 22 -16.68 48.78 -23.03
CA THR A 22 -15.86 48.93 -24.24
C THR A 22 -16.68 49.27 -25.48
N GLY A 23 -17.96 48.82 -25.55
CA GLY A 23 -18.85 49.14 -26.67
C GLY A 23 -19.27 50.62 -26.68
N GLU A 24 -19.57 51.21 -25.53
CA GLU A 24 -19.83 52.64 -25.37
C GLU A 24 -18.58 53.47 -25.73
N LEU A 25 -17.42 53.03 -25.26
CA LEU A 25 -16.16 53.74 -25.56
C LEU A 25 -15.85 53.73 -27.05
N GLU A 26 -16.05 52.64 -27.80
CA GLU A 26 -15.87 52.58 -29.23
C GLU A 26 -16.90 53.43 -29.99
N ALA A 27 -18.15 53.50 -29.51
CA ALA A 27 -19.17 54.41 -30.05
C ALA A 27 -18.75 55.86 -29.91
N LEU A 28 -18.22 56.28 -28.75
CA LEU A 28 -17.69 57.62 -28.49
C LEU A 28 -16.46 57.91 -29.40
N ARG A 29 -15.59 56.94 -29.56
CA ARG A 29 -14.46 57.09 -30.50
C ARG A 29 -14.91 57.37 -31.93
N VAL A 30 -15.94 56.66 -32.41
CA VAL A 30 -16.51 56.89 -33.75
C VAL A 30 -17.21 58.25 -33.79
N GLN A 31 -17.94 58.64 -32.73
CA GLN A 31 -18.64 59.95 -32.65
C GLN A 31 -17.70 61.11 -32.74
N TYR A 32 -16.59 61.13 -31.99
CA TYR A 32 -15.68 62.26 -31.96
C TYR A 32 -14.57 62.21 -32.98
N LEU A 33 -13.96 61.05 -33.23
CA LEU A 33 -12.78 60.85 -34.08
C LEU A 33 -13.06 60.18 -35.44
N GLY A 34 -14.26 59.69 -35.66
CA GLY A 34 -14.63 59.00 -36.88
C GLY A 34 -14.57 59.86 -38.13
N LYS A 35 -14.66 59.26 -39.34
CA LYS A 35 -14.64 59.99 -40.63
C LYS A 35 -15.75 61.10 -40.75
N LYS A 36 -16.86 60.92 -40.07
CA LYS A 36 -17.98 61.83 -39.96
C LYS A 36 -18.12 62.39 -38.54
N GLY A 37 -17.12 62.21 -37.67
CA GLY A 37 -17.14 62.61 -36.29
C GLY A 37 -17.08 64.16 -36.12
N GLU A 38 -17.44 64.59 -34.94
CA GLU A 38 -17.58 66.01 -34.60
C GLU A 38 -16.28 66.80 -34.82
N LEU A 39 -15.12 66.25 -34.43
CA LEU A 39 -13.84 66.85 -34.63
C LEU A 39 -13.48 66.94 -36.12
N THR A 40 -13.80 65.90 -36.88
CA THR A 40 -13.57 65.90 -38.34
C THR A 40 -14.47 66.90 -39.07
N ALA A 41 -15.68 67.09 -38.59
CA ALA A 41 -16.60 68.10 -39.18
C ALA A 41 -16.09 69.54 -38.99
N VAL A 42 -15.52 69.86 -37.82
CA VAL A 42 -14.91 71.17 -37.55
C VAL A 42 -13.63 71.37 -38.40
N LEU A 43 -12.80 70.34 -38.51
CA LEU A 43 -11.60 70.35 -39.36
C LEU A 43 -11.89 70.66 -40.83
N LYS A 44 -12.99 70.13 -41.38
CA LYS A 44 -13.45 70.44 -42.76
C LYS A 44 -13.82 71.90 -42.98
N GLN A 45 -14.19 72.65 -41.92
CA GLN A 45 -14.53 74.07 -41.99
C GLN A 45 -13.28 74.98 -42.00
N MET A 46 -12.11 74.44 -41.64
CA MET A 46 -10.85 75.17 -41.58
C MET A 46 -10.47 75.81 -42.94
N GLY A 47 -10.99 75.32 -44.06
CA GLY A 47 -10.80 75.89 -45.40
C GLY A 47 -11.37 77.30 -45.51
N LYS A 48 -12.23 77.74 -44.62
CA LYS A 48 -12.85 79.08 -44.64
C LYS A 48 -12.09 80.15 -43.81
N LEU A 49 -11.00 79.75 -43.14
CA LEU A 49 -10.21 80.62 -42.26
C LEU A 49 -9.12 81.36 -43.07
N SER A 50 -8.63 82.48 -42.53
CA SER A 50 -7.50 83.23 -43.06
C SER A 50 -6.19 82.43 -43.03
N ALA A 51 -5.22 82.79 -43.83
CA ALA A 51 -3.94 82.10 -43.91
C ALA A 51 -3.13 82.13 -42.59
N GLU A 52 -3.37 83.18 -41.76
CA GLU A 52 -2.71 83.33 -40.46
C GLU A 52 -3.38 82.51 -39.32
N GLU A 53 -4.70 82.29 -39.37
CA GLU A 53 -5.45 81.56 -38.38
C GLU A 53 -5.38 80.04 -38.53
N ARG A 54 -5.19 79.54 -39.76
CA ARG A 54 -5.15 78.11 -40.05
C ARG A 54 -4.10 77.33 -39.25
N PRO A 55 -2.85 77.80 -39.13
CA PRO A 55 -1.83 77.08 -38.38
C PRO A 55 -2.20 76.93 -36.87
N VAL A 56 -2.70 77.98 -36.25
CA VAL A 56 -3.07 78.04 -34.85
C VAL A 56 -4.26 77.11 -34.56
N MET A 57 -5.27 77.16 -35.43
CA MET A 57 -6.44 76.30 -35.30
C MET A 57 -6.11 74.81 -35.58
N GLY A 58 -5.17 74.58 -36.54
CA GLY A 58 -4.69 73.21 -36.79
C GLY A 58 -3.94 72.62 -35.61
N GLN A 59 -3.10 73.38 -34.94
CA GLN A 59 -2.42 72.98 -33.71
C GLN A 59 -3.42 72.67 -32.57
N LEU A 60 -4.40 73.51 -32.39
CA LEU A 60 -5.44 73.31 -31.40
C LEU A 60 -6.27 72.06 -31.68
N ALA A 61 -6.68 71.84 -32.92
CA ALA A 61 -7.44 70.67 -33.32
C ALA A 61 -6.64 69.38 -33.16
N ASN A 62 -5.32 69.41 -33.44
CA ASN A 62 -4.45 68.26 -33.18
C ASN A 62 -4.27 68.00 -31.68
N ALA A 63 -4.15 69.04 -30.87
CA ALA A 63 -4.08 68.90 -29.42
C ALA A 63 -5.40 68.27 -28.84
N VAL A 64 -6.56 68.77 -29.27
CA VAL A 64 -7.85 68.18 -28.87
C VAL A 64 -7.97 66.73 -29.30
N ARG A 65 -7.48 66.41 -30.53
CA ARG A 65 -7.48 65.02 -30.97
C ARG A 65 -6.60 64.14 -30.11
N ALA A 66 -5.38 64.57 -29.80
CA ALA A 66 -4.45 63.85 -28.94
C ALA A 66 -5.00 63.60 -27.54
N ASP A 67 -5.66 64.63 -26.96
CA ASP A 67 -6.28 64.52 -25.64
C ASP A 67 -7.43 63.51 -25.63
N VAL A 68 -8.27 63.50 -26.70
CA VAL A 68 -9.38 62.58 -26.83
C VAL A 68 -8.88 61.14 -27.06
N GLU A 69 -7.84 60.98 -27.92
CA GLU A 69 -7.21 59.68 -28.16
C GLU A 69 -6.58 59.11 -26.85
N SER A 70 -5.84 59.95 -26.12
CA SER A 70 -5.25 59.58 -24.83
C SER A 70 -6.30 59.20 -23.77
N ALA A 71 -7.40 59.95 -23.70
CA ALA A 71 -8.49 59.65 -22.77
C ALA A 71 -9.18 58.33 -23.11
N ILE A 72 -9.37 58.03 -24.41
CA ILE A 72 -9.93 56.73 -24.86
C ILE A 72 -9.01 55.59 -24.45
N GLU A 73 -7.69 55.74 -24.69
CA GLU A 73 -6.71 54.71 -24.34
C GLU A 73 -6.67 54.43 -22.85
N GLN A 74 -6.66 55.49 -22.03
CA GLN A 74 -6.71 55.39 -20.54
C GLN A 74 -7.99 54.68 -20.08
N GLN A 75 -9.16 55.13 -20.56
CA GLN A 75 -10.44 54.52 -20.19
C GLN A 75 -10.57 53.09 -20.66
N SER A 76 -10.00 52.78 -21.84
CA SER A 76 -9.95 51.39 -22.33
C SER A 76 -9.14 50.49 -21.41
N ALA A 77 -8.01 50.98 -20.90
CA ALA A 77 -7.20 50.20 -19.93
C ALA A 77 -7.97 49.95 -18.63
N VAL A 78 -8.64 50.97 -18.09
CA VAL A 78 -9.44 50.86 -16.88
C VAL A 78 -10.60 49.84 -17.04
N LEU A 79 -11.31 49.93 -18.17
CA LEU A 79 -12.40 49.00 -18.47
C LEU A 79 -11.90 47.54 -18.68
N ALA A 80 -10.73 47.39 -19.30
CA ALA A 80 -10.13 46.07 -19.46
C ALA A 80 -9.69 45.47 -18.14
N GLU A 81 -9.09 46.25 -17.27
CA GLU A 81 -8.70 45.82 -15.93
C GLU A 81 -9.95 45.42 -15.09
N LYS A 82 -11.00 46.22 -15.09
CA LYS A 82 -12.27 45.90 -14.41
C LYS A 82 -12.90 44.60 -14.97
N ALA A 83 -12.95 44.47 -16.27
CA ALA A 83 -13.48 43.24 -16.89
C ALA A 83 -12.64 42.00 -16.55
N LEU A 84 -11.33 42.16 -16.39
CA LEU A 84 -10.45 41.08 -15.92
C LEU A 84 -10.73 40.71 -14.48
N GLU A 85 -10.87 41.67 -13.59
CA GLU A 85 -11.21 41.43 -12.17
C GLU A 85 -12.55 40.73 -12.03
N GLU A 86 -13.60 41.18 -12.70
CA GLU A 86 -14.91 40.55 -12.71
C GLU A 86 -14.85 39.10 -13.21
N ARG A 87 -14.02 38.83 -14.23
CA ARG A 87 -13.82 37.49 -14.74
C ARG A 87 -13.07 36.63 -13.74
N LEU A 88 -12.01 37.15 -13.10
CA LEU A 88 -11.24 36.39 -12.10
C LEU A 88 -12.08 36.07 -10.87
N GLU A 89 -12.96 36.98 -10.44
CA GLU A 89 -13.92 36.68 -9.37
C GLU A 89 -14.92 35.58 -9.77
N ALA A 90 -15.48 35.69 -10.97
CA ALA A 90 -16.43 34.69 -11.48
C ALA A 90 -15.81 33.30 -11.70
N GLU A 91 -14.53 33.25 -12.06
CA GLU A 91 -13.76 32.02 -12.27
C GLU A 91 -13.09 31.50 -10.99
N ALA A 92 -13.23 32.19 -9.85
CA ALA A 92 -12.62 31.78 -8.58
C ALA A 92 -13.15 30.43 -8.12
N LEU A 93 -12.24 29.50 -7.89
CA LEU A 93 -12.55 28.16 -7.37
C LEU A 93 -12.19 28.08 -5.89
N ASP A 94 -13.09 27.52 -5.09
CA ASP A 94 -12.79 27.20 -3.70
C ASP A 94 -11.86 25.99 -3.63
N ILE A 95 -10.56 26.27 -3.47
CA ILE A 95 -9.52 25.24 -3.33
C ILE A 95 -9.49 24.59 -1.93
N THR A 96 -10.31 25.04 -0.98
CA THR A 96 -10.42 24.43 0.34
C THR A 96 -11.37 23.26 0.36
N VAL A 97 -12.19 23.07 -0.69
CA VAL A 97 -13.03 21.89 -0.84
C VAL A 97 -12.16 20.66 -1.00
N PRO A 98 -12.25 19.66 -0.10
CA PRO A 98 -11.43 18.46 -0.20
C PRO A 98 -11.72 17.70 -1.50
N GLY A 99 -10.66 17.35 -2.22
CA GLY A 99 -10.74 16.50 -3.41
C GLY A 99 -11.20 15.07 -3.06
N LYS A 100 -11.51 14.27 -4.06
CA LYS A 100 -11.76 12.84 -3.86
C LYS A 100 -10.48 12.18 -3.37
N ALA A 101 -10.47 11.77 -2.10
CA ALA A 101 -9.40 10.93 -1.57
C ALA A 101 -9.45 9.57 -2.27
N HIS A 102 -8.33 9.16 -2.88
CA HIS A 102 -8.19 7.79 -3.34
C HIS A 102 -8.01 6.89 -2.11
N LYS A 103 -8.88 5.90 -1.96
CA LYS A 103 -8.67 4.86 -0.95
C LYS A 103 -7.44 4.05 -1.37
N LEU A 104 -6.39 4.08 -0.56
CA LEU A 104 -5.25 3.19 -0.73
C LEU A 104 -5.69 1.79 -0.31
N GLY A 105 -5.27 0.78 -1.08
CA GLY A 105 -5.46 -0.61 -0.70
C GLY A 105 -4.57 -0.96 0.50
N HIS A 106 -5.02 -1.92 1.31
CA HIS A 106 -4.31 -2.43 2.47
C HIS A 106 -3.92 -3.89 2.23
N LYS A 107 -2.77 -4.29 2.78
CA LYS A 107 -2.36 -5.68 2.73
C LYS A 107 -3.18 -6.47 3.76
N HIS A 108 -3.62 -7.67 3.37
CA HIS A 108 -4.32 -8.57 4.28
C HIS A 108 -3.46 -8.87 5.52
N PRO A 109 -4.00 -8.89 6.76
CA PRO A 109 -3.21 -9.06 8.00
C PRO A 109 -2.36 -10.34 8.02
N MET A 110 -2.82 -11.42 7.41
CA MET A 110 -2.04 -12.65 7.25
C MET A 110 -0.75 -12.42 6.45
N TYR A 111 -0.84 -11.72 5.32
CA TYR A 111 0.34 -11.45 4.50
C TYR A 111 1.28 -10.45 5.16
N THR A 112 0.77 -9.53 5.97
CA THR A 112 1.61 -8.64 6.79
C THR A 112 2.41 -9.45 7.81
N ALA A 113 1.76 -10.38 8.53
CA ALA A 113 2.45 -11.29 9.46
C ALA A 113 3.45 -12.20 8.75
N LEU A 114 3.10 -12.70 7.56
CA LEU A 114 4.00 -13.55 6.77
C LEU A 114 5.26 -12.80 6.34
N ASP A 115 5.12 -11.56 5.90
CA ASP A 115 6.27 -10.75 5.49
C ASP A 115 7.18 -10.44 6.70
N GLU A 116 6.62 -10.11 7.85
CA GLU A 116 7.41 -9.93 9.09
C GLU A 116 8.23 -11.20 9.41
N ILE A 117 7.61 -12.39 9.31
CA ILE A 117 8.32 -13.66 9.54
C ILE A 117 9.40 -13.89 8.50
N LYS A 118 9.12 -13.68 7.22
CA LYS A 118 10.12 -13.82 6.16
C LYS A 118 11.31 -12.91 6.37
N GLU A 119 11.08 -11.63 6.69
CA GLU A 119 12.14 -10.66 6.95
C GLU A 119 13.04 -11.09 8.11
N ILE A 120 12.46 -11.61 9.20
CA ILE A 120 13.22 -12.14 10.34
C ILE A 120 14.13 -13.27 9.89
N PHE A 121 13.63 -14.28 9.18
CA PHE A 121 14.42 -15.42 8.76
C PHE A 121 15.45 -15.06 7.69
N ILE A 122 15.09 -14.22 6.72
CA ILE A 122 16.02 -13.71 5.70
C ILE A 122 17.19 -12.98 6.37
N SER A 123 16.92 -12.16 7.40
CA SER A 123 17.98 -11.45 8.15
C SER A 123 18.94 -12.40 8.88
N MET A 124 18.52 -13.63 9.16
CA MET A 124 19.34 -14.70 9.75
C MET A 124 19.99 -15.62 8.70
N GLY A 125 19.89 -15.30 7.41
CA GLY A 125 20.51 -16.04 6.31
C GLY A 125 19.71 -17.24 5.79
N PHE A 126 18.39 -17.27 6.01
CA PHE A 126 17.53 -18.30 5.46
C PHE A 126 17.05 -17.94 4.05
N THR A 127 16.91 -18.96 3.21
CA THR A 127 16.28 -18.85 1.88
C THR A 127 14.79 -19.21 1.98
N VAL A 128 13.93 -18.43 1.34
CA VAL A 128 12.50 -18.73 1.27
C VAL A 128 12.24 -19.62 0.07
N LEU A 129 11.64 -20.79 0.29
CA LEU A 129 11.25 -21.74 -0.76
C LEU A 129 9.73 -21.82 -0.85
N ASP A 130 9.25 -21.99 -2.06
CA ASP A 130 7.84 -22.30 -2.35
C ASP A 130 7.73 -23.69 -3.01
N GLY A 131 6.56 -24.30 -2.91
CA GLY A 131 6.35 -25.64 -3.46
C GLY A 131 4.89 -25.96 -3.74
N PRO A 132 4.65 -27.14 -4.37
CA PRO A 132 3.33 -27.53 -4.82
C PRO A 132 2.38 -27.80 -3.64
N GLU A 133 1.12 -27.40 -3.79
CA GLU A 133 0.05 -27.71 -2.82
C GLU A 133 -0.51 -29.13 -3.04
N VAL A 134 -0.53 -29.58 -4.29
CA VAL A 134 -0.82 -30.98 -4.65
C VAL A 134 0.49 -31.76 -4.57
N GLU A 135 0.55 -32.72 -3.67
CA GLU A 135 1.80 -33.41 -3.31
C GLU A 135 1.67 -34.92 -3.36
N LEU A 136 2.79 -35.59 -3.47
CA LEU A 136 2.86 -37.05 -3.38
C LEU A 136 2.97 -37.47 -1.90
N ALA A 137 2.26 -38.52 -1.52
CA ALA A 137 2.33 -39.12 -0.18
C ALA A 137 3.77 -39.48 0.22
N THR A 138 4.61 -39.86 -0.75
CA THR A 138 6.04 -40.11 -0.55
C THR A 138 6.75 -38.90 0.08
N TYR A 139 6.48 -37.69 -0.38
CA TYR A 139 7.08 -36.47 0.18
C TYR A 139 6.39 -36.01 1.45
N ASN A 140 5.05 -36.16 1.53
CA ASN A 140 4.30 -35.67 2.67
C ASN A 140 4.39 -36.61 3.90
N PHE A 141 4.71 -37.90 3.69
CA PHE A 141 4.71 -38.90 4.74
C PHE A 141 5.97 -39.83 4.71
N ASP A 142 6.19 -40.59 3.64
CA ASP A 142 7.18 -41.68 3.64
C ASP A 142 8.57 -41.15 3.97
N LYS A 143 9.06 -40.15 3.25
CA LYS A 143 10.37 -39.52 3.46
C LYS A 143 10.47 -38.69 4.72
N LEU A 144 9.34 -38.47 5.42
CA LEU A 144 9.25 -37.81 6.73
C LEU A 144 9.06 -38.82 7.87
N ASN A 145 9.44 -40.10 7.63
CA ASN A 145 9.37 -41.17 8.61
C ASN A 145 7.96 -41.44 9.20
N ALA A 146 6.91 -40.99 8.49
CA ALA A 146 5.51 -41.29 8.82
C ALA A 146 5.04 -42.49 8.01
N GLY A 147 5.20 -43.72 8.55
CA GLY A 147 4.87 -44.99 7.88
C GLY A 147 3.37 -45.15 7.63
N GLU A 148 3.02 -46.28 6.92
CA GLU A 148 1.64 -46.53 6.47
C GLU A 148 0.58 -46.57 7.58
N GLY A 149 0.91 -46.93 8.80
CA GLY A 149 -0.01 -46.95 9.95
C GLY A 149 -0.10 -45.62 10.70
N HIS A 150 0.49 -44.52 10.22
CA HIS A 150 0.46 -43.26 10.94
C HIS A 150 -0.93 -42.59 10.85
N PRO A 151 -1.54 -42.13 12.00
CA PRO A 151 -2.90 -41.60 12.01
C PRO A 151 -3.14 -40.44 11.02
N SER A 152 -2.18 -39.54 10.84
CA SER A 152 -2.32 -38.41 9.90
C SER A 152 -2.45 -38.83 8.43
N ARG A 153 -2.25 -40.10 8.09
CA ARG A 153 -2.49 -40.64 6.74
C ARG A 153 -3.93 -41.10 6.54
N ASP A 154 -4.73 -41.12 7.58
CA ASP A 154 -6.13 -41.52 7.47
C ASP A 154 -6.93 -40.61 6.56
N TRP A 155 -7.87 -41.22 5.83
CA TRP A 155 -8.82 -40.49 4.98
C TRP A 155 -9.69 -39.49 5.73
N SER A 156 -9.85 -39.68 7.04
CA SER A 156 -10.54 -38.73 7.89
C SER A 156 -9.79 -37.40 8.07
N ASP A 157 -8.47 -37.42 7.94
CA ASP A 157 -7.60 -36.28 8.24
C ASP A 157 -7.00 -35.62 6.98
N THR A 158 -6.85 -36.40 5.89
CA THR A 158 -6.13 -35.98 4.68
C THR A 158 -7.02 -35.99 3.44
N PHE A 159 -6.88 -34.97 2.60
CA PHE A 159 -7.57 -34.86 1.30
C PHE A 159 -6.74 -35.57 0.20
N TYR A 160 -7.15 -36.77 -0.18
CA TYR A 160 -6.58 -37.52 -1.29
C TYR A 160 -7.33 -37.31 -2.59
N PHE A 161 -6.64 -37.40 -3.72
CA PHE A 161 -7.21 -37.31 -5.06
C PHE A 161 -7.46 -38.69 -5.69
N ASP A 162 -6.79 -39.72 -5.20
CA ASP A 162 -6.87 -41.09 -5.70
C ASP A 162 -7.19 -42.11 -4.58
N GLU A 163 -7.76 -43.24 -4.97
CA GLU A 163 -8.08 -44.34 -4.04
C GLU A 163 -6.80 -45.02 -3.47
N ASP A 164 -5.70 -44.95 -4.20
CA ASP A 164 -4.41 -45.49 -3.78
C ASP A 164 -3.70 -44.61 -2.72
N SER A 165 -4.29 -43.44 -2.38
CA SER A 165 -3.72 -42.49 -1.40
C SER A 165 -2.31 -42.00 -1.72
N ARG A 166 -1.99 -41.89 -3.03
CA ARG A 166 -0.64 -41.48 -3.50
C ARG A 166 -0.54 -39.99 -3.77
N VAL A 167 -1.64 -39.36 -4.20
CA VAL A 167 -1.71 -37.93 -4.51
C VAL A 167 -2.70 -37.25 -3.59
N MET A 168 -2.29 -36.14 -2.99
CA MET A 168 -3.05 -35.49 -1.94
C MET A 168 -2.85 -33.96 -1.93
N LEU A 169 -3.70 -33.24 -1.24
CA LEU A 169 -3.37 -31.89 -0.79
C LEU A 169 -2.44 -31.99 0.42
N ARG A 170 -1.29 -31.31 0.38
CA ARG A 170 -0.29 -31.37 1.45
C ARG A 170 -0.90 -30.97 2.80
N SER A 171 -0.67 -31.77 3.82
CA SER A 171 -1.12 -31.53 5.19
C SER A 171 -0.15 -30.69 6.01
N GLN A 172 1.02 -30.41 5.47
CA GLN A 172 2.14 -29.65 6.05
C GLN A 172 3.04 -29.10 4.94
N THR A 173 3.90 -28.14 5.25
CA THR A 173 4.90 -27.65 4.29
C THR A 173 6.23 -28.42 4.34
N SER A 174 6.35 -29.44 5.21
CA SER A 174 7.52 -30.32 5.34
C SER A 174 7.99 -31.01 4.06
N PRO A 175 7.12 -31.34 3.06
CA PRO A 175 7.59 -31.81 1.75
C PRO A 175 8.66 -30.94 1.12
N MET A 176 8.61 -29.62 1.35
CA MET A 176 9.63 -28.70 0.85
C MET A 176 11.00 -28.89 1.51
N GLN A 177 11.03 -29.35 2.76
CA GLN A 177 12.26 -29.71 3.45
C GLN A 177 12.92 -30.92 2.76
N VAL A 178 12.14 -31.95 2.41
CA VAL A 178 12.61 -33.11 1.66
C VAL A 178 13.12 -32.71 0.26
N ARG A 179 12.35 -31.89 -0.45
CA ARG A 179 12.78 -31.39 -1.78
C ARG A 179 14.06 -30.57 -1.70
N ALA A 180 14.23 -29.75 -0.67
CA ALA A 180 15.45 -28.99 -0.44
C ALA A 180 16.65 -29.93 -0.18
N MET A 181 16.48 -30.97 0.65
CA MET A 181 17.52 -31.95 0.91
C MET A 181 17.97 -32.69 -0.35
N GLU A 182 17.06 -32.93 -1.31
CA GLU A 182 17.35 -33.63 -2.57
C GLU A 182 17.99 -32.73 -3.64
N THR A 183 17.78 -31.42 -3.57
CA THR A 183 18.11 -30.50 -4.68
C THR A 183 19.15 -29.44 -4.34
N MET A 184 19.34 -29.12 -3.05
CA MET A 184 20.26 -28.07 -2.61
C MET A 184 21.58 -28.64 -2.11
N GLU A 185 22.62 -27.85 -2.25
CA GLU A 185 23.93 -28.16 -1.66
C GLU A 185 23.95 -27.83 -0.16
N LEU A 186 24.65 -28.64 0.62
CA LEU A 186 24.86 -28.41 2.04
C LEU A 186 25.92 -27.30 2.26
N PRO A 187 25.77 -26.42 3.26
CA PRO A 187 24.73 -26.41 4.29
C PRO A 187 23.38 -25.83 3.79
N ILE A 188 22.26 -26.34 4.32
CA ILE A 188 20.92 -25.90 3.98
C ILE A 188 20.34 -25.05 5.12
N ARG A 189 19.76 -23.88 4.78
CA ARG A 189 19.00 -23.01 5.69
C ARG A 189 17.82 -22.46 4.95
N ILE A 190 16.62 -22.96 5.22
CA ILE A 190 15.41 -22.62 4.49
C ILE A 190 14.23 -22.35 5.40
N ILE A 191 13.29 -21.54 4.92
CA ILE A 191 11.89 -21.55 5.37
C ILE A 191 10.97 -21.84 4.19
N ALA A 192 9.89 -22.55 4.45
CA ALA A 192 8.88 -22.92 3.47
C ALA A 192 7.50 -22.49 3.96
N PRO A 193 7.07 -21.24 3.67
CA PRO A 193 5.71 -20.80 3.92
C PRO A 193 4.77 -21.38 2.87
N GLY A 194 3.53 -21.69 3.26
CA GLY A 194 2.54 -22.11 2.28
C GLY A 194 1.22 -22.57 2.88
N ARG A 195 0.23 -22.74 2.01
CA ARG A 195 -1.07 -23.31 2.36
C ARG A 195 -0.96 -24.79 2.59
N VAL A 196 -1.73 -25.27 3.56
CA VAL A 196 -1.83 -26.68 3.93
C VAL A 196 -3.29 -27.04 4.20
N TYR A 197 -3.61 -28.32 4.16
CA TYR A 197 -4.98 -28.80 4.13
C TYR A 197 -5.15 -29.98 5.04
N ARG A 198 -6.17 -29.93 5.92
CA ARG A 198 -6.58 -31.03 6.80
C ARG A 198 -8.10 -31.09 6.84
N LYS A 199 -8.67 -32.27 7.03
CA LYS A 199 -10.13 -32.44 7.12
C LYS A 199 -10.67 -32.03 8.49
N ASP A 200 -10.25 -30.87 8.98
CA ASP A 200 -10.75 -30.29 10.21
C ASP A 200 -12.11 -29.63 10.01
N GLU A 201 -12.97 -29.67 10.99
CA GLU A 201 -14.20 -28.88 11.02
C GLU A 201 -13.88 -27.41 11.27
N VAL A 202 -14.68 -26.52 10.64
CA VAL A 202 -14.50 -25.08 10.76
C VAL A 202 -15.00 -24.59 12.12
N ASP A 203 -14.09 -24.06 12.92
CA ASP A 203 -14.43 -23.40 14.19
C ASP A 203 -13.61 -22.10 14.39
N ALA A 204 -13.63 -21.52 15.58
CA ALA A 204 -12.88 -20.31 15.92
C ALA A 204 -11.35 -20.48 15.88
N THR A 205 -10.86 -21.72 15.80
CA THR A 205 -9.44 -22.09 15.93
C THR A 205 -8.95 -23.05 14.85
N HIS A 206 -9.82 -23.66 14.07
CA HIS A 206 -9.53 -24.63 13.02
C HIS A 206 -10.19 -24.23 11.69
N SER A 207 -9.48 -24.53 10.62
CA SER A 207 -9.94 -24.39 9.24
C SER A 207 -9.38 -25.54 8.40
N PRO A 208 -10.13 -26.13 7.47
CA PRO A 208 -9.63 -27.18 6.58
C PRO A 208 -8.50 -26.70 5.66
N MET A 209 -8.39 -25.39 5.42
CA MET A 209 -7.29 -24.75 4.75
C MET A 209 -6.69 -23.72 5.70
N PHE A 210 -5.39 -23.81 5.93
CA PHE A 210 -4.65 -22.85 6.74
C PHE A 210 -3.22 -22.72 6.22
N HIS A 211 -2.39 -21.88 6.86
CA HIS A 211 -1.02 -21.63 6.42
C HIS A 211 -0.03 -22.06 7.49
N GLN A 212 1.06 -22.66 7.02
CA GLN A 212 2.23 -22.96 7.86
C GLN A 212 3.46 -22.22 7.35
N VAL A 213 4.37 -21.94 8.27
CA VAL A 213 5.75 -21.58 7.97
C VAL A 213 6.61 -22.61 8.65
N GLU A 214 7.26 -23.44 7.89
CA GLU A 214 8.24 -24.41 8.39
C GLU A 214 9.64 -23.98 8.03
N GLY A 215 10.62 -24.36 8.82
CA GLY A 215 12.01 -24.06 8.54
C GLY A 215 12.93 -25.21 8.95
N MET A 216 14.07 -25.26 8.28
CA MET A 216 15.06 -26.31 8.45
C MET A 216 16.48 -25.74 8.34
N VAL A 217 17.36 -26.27 9.18
CA VAL A 217 18.81 -26.08 9.04
C VAL A 217 19.48 -27.46 9.04
N ILE A 218 20.40 -27.69 8.09
CA ILE A 218 21.27 -28.86 8.05
C ILE A 218 22.69 -28.38 7.81
N ASP A 219 23.57 -28.76 8.74
CA ASP A 219 24.99 -28.44 8.67
C ASP A 219 25.79 -29.45 9.54
N LYS A 220 27.10 -29.35 9.57
CA LYS A 220 27.92 -30.17 10.47
C LYS A 220 27.81 -29.66 11.89
N GLY A 221 27.56 -30.58 12.83
CA GLY A 221 27.57 -30.27 14.26
C GLY A 221 26.44 -29.38 14.75
N VAL A 222 25.32 -29.32 14.04
CA VAL A 222 24.10 -28.58 14.46
C VAL A 222 23.48 -29.27 15.67
N THR A 223 23.04 -28.46 16.65
CA THR A 223 22.58 -28.97 17.96
C THR A 223 21.19 -28.43 18.32
N MET A 224 20.58 -29.05 19.35
CA MET A 224 19.33 -28.55 19.97
C MET A 224 19.52 -27.14 20.59
N ALA A 225 20.73 -26.76 20.97
CA ALA A 225 21.00 -25.43 21.47
C ALA A 225 20.89 -24.36 20.36
N ASP A 226 21.34 -24.69 19.13
CA ASP A 226 21.20 -23.82 17.97
C ASP A 226 19.74 -23.62 17.59
N LEU A 227 18.93 -24.68 17.62
CA LEU A 227 17.48 -24.61 17.43
C LEU A 227 16.84 -23.65 18.46
N LYS A 228 17.12 -23.86 19.74
CA LYS A 228 16.59 -23.02 20.82
C LYS A 228 17.02 -21.57 20.68
N GLY A 229 18.27 -21.31 20.36
CA GLY A 229 18.81 -19.96 20.14
C GLY A 229 18.11 -19.24 19.00
N THR A 230 17.97 -19.93 17.85
CA THR A 230 17.28 -19.38 16.67
C THR A 230 15.81 -19.06 16.97
N LEU A 231 15.07 -20.00 17.56
CA LEU A 231 13.66 -19.81 17.89
C LEU A 231 13.42 -18.73 18.95
N ASN A 232 14.31 -18.61 19.95
CA ASN A 232 14.24 -17.50 20.92
C ASN A 232 14.44 -16.15 20.22
N THR A 233 15.38 -16.03 19.29
CA THR A 233 15.59 -14.81 18.51
C THR A 233 14.34 -14.45 17.69
N VAL A 234 13.72 -15.43 17.03
CA VAL A 234 12.46 -15.23 16.29
C VAL A 234 11.35 -14.73 17.19
N VAL A 235 11.17 -15.35 18.38
CA VAL A 235 10.16 -14.95 19.36
C VAL A 235 10.38 -13.54 19.88
N GLU A 236 11.62 -13.17 20.16
CA GLU A 236 11.95 -11.82 20.62
C GLU A 236 11.69 -10.76 19.54
N GLN A 237 11.93 -11.07 18.28
CA GLN A 237 11.64 -10.17 17.17
C GLN A 237 10.14 -10.05 16.91
N LEU A 238 9.37 -11.14 16.98
CA LEU A 238 7.92 -11.14 16.74
C LEU A 238 7.12 -10.54 17.91
N TYR A 239 7.55 -10.78 19.16
CA TYR A 239 6.75 -10.48 20.34
C TYR A 239 7.39 -9.49 21.31
N GLY A 240 8.63 -9.07 21.02
CA GLY A 240 9.39 -8.09 21.81
C GLY A 240 10.45 -8.74 22.71
N LYS A 241 11.51 -7.95 22.99
CA LYS A 241 12.62 -8.38 23.83
C LYS A 241 12.16 -8.83 25.21
N GLY A 242 12.76 -9.91 25.71
CA GLY A 242 12.47 -10.46 27.02
C GLY A 242 11.21 -11.32 27.09
N THR A 243 10.58 -11.64 25.96
CA THR A 243 9.50 -12.61 25.89
C THR A 243 10.00 -13.97 26.35
N LYS A 244 9.40 -14.51 27.43
CA LYS A 244 9.81 -15.80 27.98
C LYS A 244 9.27 -16.94 27.13
N THR A 245 10.12 -17.93 26.91
CA THR A 245 9.81 -19.15 26.18
C THR A 245 9.95 -20.38 27.07
N ARG A 246 9.21 -21.43 26.75
CA ARG A 246 9.29 -22.73 27.41
C ARG A 246 9.27 -23.81 26.32
N PHE A 247 10.19 -24.76 26.41
CA PHE A 247 10.23 -25.94 25.55
C PHE A 247 9.70 -27.13 26.33
N ARG A 248 8.72 -27.83 25.76
CA ARG A 248 8.14 -29.05 26.31
C ARG A 248 8.46 -30.24 25.42
N PRO A 249 8.88 -31.39 25.95
CA PRO A 249 9.03 -32.61 25.15
C PRO A 249 7.72 -32.94 24.42
N HIS A 250 7.87 -33.35 23.18
CA HIS A 250 6.78 -33.83 22.34
C HIS A 250 7.29 -34.96 21.40
N HIS A 251 6.42 -35.56 20.62
CA HIS A 251 6.79 -36.57 19.63
C HIS A 251 6.29 -36.17 18.24
N PHE A 252 7.22 -36.16 17.27
CA PHE A 252 6.92 -36.10 15.85
C PHE A 252 7.71 -37.21 15.15
N PRO A 253 7.15 -37.86 14.08
CA PRO A 253 7.86 -38.98 13.42
C PRO A 253 9.15 -38.55 12.71
N PHE A 254 9.22 -37.30 12.29
CA PHE A 254 10.34 -36.74 11.50
C PHE A 254 11.39 -36.03 12.34
N THR A 255 11.22 -35.91 13.66
CA THR A 255 12.22 -35.30 14.56
C THR A 255 12.44 -36.13 15.81
N GLU A 256 13.71 -36.18 16.30
CA GLU A 256 14.11 -36.83 17.56
C GLU A 256 15.43 -36.22 18.08
N PRO A 257 15.47 -35.58 19.26
CA PRO A 257 14.33 -35.27 20.13
C PRO A 257 13.40 -34.21 19.52
N SER A 258 12.11 -34.31 19.89
CA SER A 258 11.09 -33.35 19.48
C SER A 258 10.63 -32.52 20.67
N CYS A 259 10.17 -31.31 20.39
CA CYS A 259 9.60 -30.41 21.40
C CYS A 259 8.52 -29.51 20.80
N GLU A 260 7.66 -29.03 21.64
CA GLU A 260 6.82 -27.85 21.39
C GLU A 260 7.40 -26.64 22.12
N MET A 261 7.24 -25.47 21.52
CA MET A 261 7.64 -24.22 22.12
C MET A 261 6.44 -23.38 22.47
N ASP A 262 6.34 -23.01 23.73
CA ASP A 262 5.36 -22.08 24.25
C ASP A 262 5.99 -20.73 24.53
N VAL A 263 5.17 -19.67 24.43
CA VAL A 263 5.52 -18.32 24.90
C VAL A 263 4.63 -17.92 26.06
N GLN A 264 5.17 -17.13 26.97
CA GLN A 264 4.39 -16.60 28.08
C GLN A 264 3.20 -15.80 27.59
N CYS A 265 2.03 -16.02 28.17
CA CYS A 265 0.81 -15.32 27.78
C CYS A 265 0.94 -13.82 28.02
N HIS A 266 0.89 -13.04 26.95
CA HIS A 266 1.02 -11.58 27.00
C HIS A 266 -0.12 -10.88 27.75
N LYS A 267 -1.30 -11.52 27.85
CA LYS A 267 -2.48 -10.92 28.48
C LYS A 267 -2.43 -11.02 30.01
N CYS A 268 -1.93 -12.12 30.55
CA CYS A 268 -1.88 -12.36 32.00
C CYS A 268 -0.48 -12.43 32.59
N GLY A 269 0.57 -12.27 31.77
CA GLY A 269 1.95 -12.33 32.24
C GLY A 269 2.35 -13.66 32.89
N GLY A 270 1.68 -14.77 32.50
CA GLY A 270 1.97 -16.11 33.02
C GLY A 270 1.11 -16.55 34.21
N VAL A 271 0.21 -15.71 34.70
CA VAL A 271 -0.66 -16.03 35.86
C VAL A 271 -1.80 -17.02 35.51
N GLY A 272 -2.25 -16.99 34.27
CA GLY A 272 -3.40 -17.74 33.79
C GLY A 272 -4.61 -16.86 33.50
N CYS A 273 -5.25 -17.04 32.35
CA CYS A 273 -6.46 -16.30 31.92
C CYS A 273 -7.25 -17.14 30.91
N PRO A 274 -8.47 -16.71 30.51
CA PRO A 274 -9.23 -17.41 29.48
C PRO A 274 -8.50 -17.59 28.15
N THR A 275 -7.65 -16.61 27.76
CA THR A 275 -6.87 -16.66 26.50
C THR A 275 -5.85 -17.81 26.47
N CYS A 276 -5.21 -18.10 27.60
CA CYS A 276 -4.28 -19.22 27.75
C CYS A 276 -4.93 -20.41 28.48
N LYS A 277 -6.23 -20.45 28.56
CA LYS A 277 -7.01 -21.52 29.22
C LYS A 277 -6.54 -21.83 30.65
N GLY A 278 -6.07 -20.80 31.38
CA GLY A 278 -5.58 -20.92 32.77
C GLY A 278 -4.09 -21.30 32.90
N GLU A 279 -3.41 -21.67 31.81
CA GLU A 279 -2.03 -22.21 31.88
C GLU A 279 -0.93 -21.15 32.02
N GLY A 280 -1.20 -19.91 31.62
CA GLY A 280 -0.19 -18.84 31.59
C GLY A 280 0.73 -18.90 30.38
N TRP A 281 0.63 -19.93 29.55
CA TRP A 281 1.47 -20.18 28.37
C TRP A 281 0.62 -20.43 27.13
N ILE A 282 1.15 -20.13 25.97
CA ILE A 282 0.48 -20.32 24.67
C ILE A 282 1.48 -21.01 23.74
N GLU A 283 1.11 -22.17 23.22
CA GLU A 283 1.86 -22.89 22.22
C GLU A 283 1.98 -22.06 20.93
N VAL A 284 3.18 -22.03 20.36
CA VAL A 284 3.49 -21.27 19.12
C VAL A 284 3.87 -22.19 17.98
N LEU A 285 4.69 -23.23 18.26
CA LEU A 285 5.26 -24.09 17.22
C LEU A 285 5.71 -25.45 17.77
N GLY A 286 5.81 -26.42 16.86
CA GLY A 286 6.52 -27.67 17.08
C GLY A 286 7.91 -27.61 16.45
N ALA A 287 8.88 -28.29 17.05
CA ALA A 287 10.26 -28.32 16.57
C ALA A 287 11.02 -29.55 17.03
N GLY A 288 12.19 -29.79 16.48
CA GLY A 288 13.08 -30.87 16.94
C GLY A 288 14.32 -31.03 16.06
N MET A 289 15.20 -31.94 16.49
CA MET A 289 16.32 -32.37 15.64
C MET A 289 15.78 -33.30 14.57
N ILE A 290 16.22 -33.17 13.34
CA ILE A 290 15.77 -34.01 12.22
C ILE A 290 16.15 -35.46 12.52
N HIS A 291 15.18 -36.36 12.38
CA HIS A 291 15.40 -37.78 12.62
C HIS A 291 16.43 -38.35 11.60
N PRO A 292 17.43 -39.14 12.05
CA PRO A 292 18.47 -39.69 11.16
C PRO A 292 17.92 -40.36 9.91
N LYS A 293 16.84 -41.13 10.02
CA LYS A 293 16.19 -41.79 8.86
C LYS A 293 15.70 -40.80 7.80
N VAL A 294 15.28 -39.57 8.20
CA VAL A 294 14.83 -38.52 7.25
C VAL A 294 16.03 -38.04 6.42
N LEU A 295 17.19 -37.85 7.07
CA LEU A 295 18.43 -37.51 6.39
C LEU A 295 18.86 -38.63 5.43
N GLU A 296 18.90 -39.89 5.91
CA GLU A 296 19.26 -41.07 5.09
C GLU A 296 18.37 -41.22 3.86
N MET A 297 17.02 -41.13 4.04
CA MET A 297 16.06 -41.22 2.94
C MET A 297 16.20 -40.09 1.91
N SER A 298 16.81 -38.99 2.31
CA SER A 298 17.11 -37.85 1.42
C SER A 298 18.55 -37.86 0.89
N GLY A 299 19.34 -38.93 1.17
CA GLY A 299 20.70 -39.10 0.67
C GLY A 299 21.77 -38.32 1.47
N ILE A 300 21.45 -37.87 2.68
CA ILE A 300 22.39 -37.15 3.56
C ILE A 300 22.90 -38.10 4.64
N ASP A 301 24.21 -38.17 4.83
CA ASP A 301 24.85 -39.00 5.84
C ASP A 301 24.65 -38.41 7.27
N PRO A 302 23.87 -39.07 8.15
CA PRO A 302 23.60 -38.59 9.50
C PRO A 302 24.80 -38.67 10.47
N GLU A 303 25.84 -39.40 10.12
CA GLU A 303 27.08 -39.43 10.91
C GLU A 303 27.94 -38.17 10.67
N VAL A 304 27.73 -37.48 9.54
CA VAL A 304 28.47 -36.28 9.16
C VAL A 304 27.67 -35.02 9.41
N TYR A 305 26.36 -35.06 9.12
CA TYR A 305 25.46 -33.91 9.18
C TYR A 305 24.36 -34.12 10.21
N SER A 306 24.01 -33.05 10.87
CA SER A 306 22.84 -32.98 11.73
C SER A 306 21.98 -31.79 11.34
N GLY A 307 20.76 -31.74 11.78
CA GLY A 307 19.86 -30.64 11.48
C GLY A 307 18.73 -30.52 12.46
N TRP A 308 18.03 -29.41 12.38
CA TRP A 308 16.79 -29.21 13.11
C TRP A 308 15.71 -28.61 12.19
N ALA A 309 14.48 -28.82 12.57
CA ALA A 309 13.32 -28.27 11.89
C ALA A 309 12.30 -27.75 12.89
N PHE A 310 11.46 -26.83 12.42
CA PHE A 310 10.30 -26.32 13.14
C PHE A 310 9.13 -26.09 12.19
N GLY A 311 7.90 -26.02 12.76
CA GLY A 311 6.69 -25.67 12.04
C GLY A 311 5.75 -24.81 12.89
N MET A 312 5.30 -23.67 12.36
CA MET A 312 4.38 -22.76 13.02
C MET A 312 3.17 -22.46 12.14
N GLY A 313 1.99 -22.33 12.76
CA GLY A 313 0.77 -21.89 12.08
C GLY A 313 0.74 -20.37 11.94
N LEU A 314 0.63 -19.88 10.70
CA LEU A 314 0.65 -18.44 10.41
C LEU A 314 -0.56 -17.74 11.00
N GLU A 315 -1.75 -18.35 10.96
CA GLU A 315 -2.98 -17.79 11.49
C GLU A 315 -2.87 -17.49 12.98
N ARG A 316 -2.29 -18.41 13.76
CA ARG A 316 -2.08 -18.20 15.20
C ARG A 316 -1.19 -17.01 15.50
N ILE A 317 -0.17 -16.79 14.65
CA ILE A 317 0.71 -15.64 14.77
C ILE A 317 -0.02 -14.35 14.39
N ALA A 318 -0.74 -14.34 13.25
CA ALA A 318 -1.51 -13.20 12.79
C ALA A 318 -2.63 -12.83 13.80
N MET A 319 -3.39 -13.81 14.27
CA MET A 319 -4.43 -13.59 15.29
C MET A 319 -3.86 -12.95 16.55
N ARG A 320 -2.71 -13.40 17.01
CA ARG A 320 -2.06 -12.84 18.19
C ARG A 320 -1.52 -11.42 17.90
N ARG A 321 -0.88 -11.23 16.77
CA ARG A 321 -0.26 -9.94 16.35
C ARG A 321 -1.31 -8.84 16.24
N PHE A 322 -2.44 -9.16 15.63
CA PHE A 322 -3.54 -8.22 15.35
C PHE A 322 -4.71 -8.32 16.33
N LYS A 323 -4.61 -9.15 17.38
CA LYS A 323 -5.66 -9.35 18.40
C LYS A 323 -6.99 -9.85 17.82
N ILE A 324 -6.91 -10.66 16.77
CA ILE A 324 -8.08 -11.30 16.15
C ILE A 324 -8.52 -12.46 17.05
N SER A 325 -9.79 -12.49 17.41
CA SER A 325 -10.34 -13.47 18.37
C SER A 325 -10.91 -14.74 17.75
N ASP A 326 -11.18 -14.72 16.45
CA ASP A 326 -11.83 -15.80 15.72
C ASP A 326 -11.15 -15.98 14.35
N LEU A 327 -10.71 -17.22 14.07
CA LEU A 327 -10.02 -17.58 12.83
C LEU A 327 -10.87 -17.33 11.59
N ARG A 328 -12.17 -17.54 11.68
CA ARG A 328 -13.10 -17.40 10.56
C ARG A 328 -13.08 -16.00 9.96
N LEU A 329 -12.88 -14.96 10.78
CA LEU A 329 -12.78 -13.57 10.33
C LEU A 329 -11.67 -13.35 9.30
N ILE A 330 -10.61 -14.14 9.35
CA ILE A 330 -9.49 -14.07 8.41
C ILE A 330 -9.91 -14.51 7.00
N PHE A 331 -10.86 -15.46 6.91
CA PHE A 331 -11.25 -16.11 5.65
C PHE A 331 -12.61 -15.65 5.10
N GLU A 332 -13.43 -14.95 5.89
CA GLU A 332 -14.78 -14.51 5.50
C GLU A 332 -14.77 -13.34 4.49
N ASN A 333 -13.63 -12.69 4.27
CA ASN A 333 -13.47 -11.57 3.34
C ASN A 333 -14.42 -10.39 3.63
N ASP A 334 -14.77 -10.16 4.91
CA ASP A 334 -15.61 -9.03 5.33
C ASP A 334 -14.79 -7.74 5.27
N ILE A 335 -15.20 -6.80 4.43
CA ILE A 335 -14.48 -5.54 4.24
C ILE A 335 -14.39 -4.71 5.53
N ARG A 336 -15.40 -4.78 6.41
CA ARG A 336 -15.40 -4.08 7.70
C ARG A 336 -14.32 -4.60 8.65
N PHE A 337 -13.97 -5.88 8.50
CA PHE A 337 -12.86 -6.49 9.21
C PHE A 337 -11.53 -6.09 8.57
N LEU A 338 -11.42 -6.19 7.25
CA LEU A 338 -10.18 -5.91 6.52
C LEU A 338 -9.76 -4.43 6.57
N GLU A 339 -10.70 -3.50 6.64
CA GLU A 339 -10.43 -2.05 6.77
C GLU A 339 -9.83 -1.65 8.15
N GLN A 340 -9.72 -2.59 9.10
CA GLN A 340 -9.13 -2.33 10.43
C GLN A 340 -7.59 -2.47 10.45
N PHE A 341 -6.99 -2.92 9.35
CA PHE A 341 -5.56 -3.27 9.26
C PHE A 341 -4.82 -2.47 8.21
#